data_5117a4ab0c32429e905cafa8149b5a65
#
_entry.id   5117a4ab0c32429e905cafa8149b5a65
#
_cell.length_a   1.000
_cell.length_b   1.000
_cell.length_c   1.000
_cell.angle_alpha   90.00
_cell.angle_beta   90.00
_cell.angle_gamma   90.00
#
_symmetry.space_group_name_H-M   'P 1'
#
loop_
_entity.id
_entity.type
_entity.pdbx_description
1 polymer ?
#
loop_
_entity_poly.entity_id
_entity_poly.type
_entity_poly.pdbx_seq_one_letter_code
_entity_poly.pdbx_strand_id
1 'polypeptide(L)'
;HWRLALGARNGASTVRQQVSALSFTGSQFDDLDEVAVEVSANTHDFTTDAMRFAYRAEPQLLTITPCTGSVLGVTNFSLVGSALRGGSDSRIMLSNATVHASWVYQGGDTLLGVAPPLGSNTTVFVNVSVGLNAQQFTGGLDFGYFIDPRVDEVSPSTGSVLGGTLVTLSGSDFSGGSVYRCRFGDTLTDASVSGDISDHLLCRLPPQLPVTPRAVEVSLNGQEFSSSGLLFVVYDTPLPSSLSPSSGPSEGGTLVQMQVQGADLSIGSHYLCRFAVVVVNATYA
;
A
#
# COMPACT_ATOMS: atom_id res chain seq x y z
N HIS A 1 -20.68 -25.46 -30.90
CA HIS A 1 -21.84 -25.07 -31.69
C HIS A 1 -21.62 -23.72 -32.33
N TRP A 2 -21.52 -23.76 -33.68
CA TRP A 2 -21.37 -22.57 -34.52
C TRP A 2 -22.74 -21.90 -34.70
N ARG A 3 -22.82 -20.60 -34.51
CA ARG A 3 -23.96 -19.82 -35.00
C ARG A 3 -23.45 -18.72 -35.95
N LEU A 4 -23.66 -18.90 -37.24
CA LEU A 4 -23.49 -17.84 -38.20
C LEU A 4 -24.81 -17.05 -38.22
N ALA A 5 -24.81 -15.80 -37.81
CA ALA A 5 -25.96 -14.92 -37.96
C ALA A 5 -25.85 -14.22 -39.33
N LEU A 6 -26.54 -14.71 -40.34
CA LEU A 6 -26.69 -14.05 -41.64
C LEU A 6 -27.90 -13.08 -41.58
N GLY A 7 -27.60 -11.80 -41.48
CA GLY A 7 -28.60 -10.74 -41.66
C GLY A 7 -28.72 -10.39 -43.15
N ALA A 8 -29.90 -10.61 -43.76
CA ALA A 8 -30.20 -10.18 -45.12
C ALA A 8 -30.41 -8.67 -45.22
N ARG A 9 -29.91 -7.99 -46.35
CA ARG A 9 -29.95 -6.61 -46.53
C ARG A 9 -30.17 -6.07 -47.89
N ASN A 10 -30.79 -5.09 -48.05
CA ASN A 10 -30.88 -4.28 -49.26
C ASN A 10 -30.40 -2.85 -48.99
N GLY A 11 -29.49 -2.36 -49.85
CA GLY A 11 -29.01 -0.97 -49.83
C GLY A 11 -27.57 -0.80 -49.35
N ALA A 12 -26.89 0.20 -49.87
CA ALA A 12 -25.47 0.49 -49.71
C ALA A 12 -25.09 0.97 -48.34
N SER A 13 -25.10 0.10 -47.34
CA SER A 13 -24.45 0.32 -46.06
C SER A 13 -23.57 -0.88 -45.75
N THR A 14 -22.34 -0.62 -45.34
CA THR A 14 -21.40 -1.64 -44.86
C THR A 14 -21.98 -2.32 -43.63
N VAL A 15 -22.61 -3.48 -43.82
CA VAL A 15 -23.02 -4.32 -42.70
C VAL A 15 -21.79 -5.03 -42.16
N ARG A 16 -21.40 -4.73 -40.95
CA ARG A 16 -20.41 -5.53 -40.21
C ARG A 16 -21.08 -6.85 -39.85
N GLN A 17 -20.70 -7.92 -40.51
CA GLN A 17 -21.04 -9.29 -40.10
C GLN A 17 -19.95 -9.76 -39.17
N GLN A 18 -20.36 -10.27 -38.02
CA GLN A 18 -19.44 -10.75 -36.99
C GLN A 18 -19.56 -12.29 -36.92
N VAL A 19 -18.42 -12.96 -37.10
CA VAL A 19 -18.31 -14.39 -36.75
C VAL A 19 -17.93 -14.44 -35.26
N SER A 20 -18.86 -14.90 -34.43
CA SER A 20 -18.61 -15.02 -32.98
C SER A 20 -18.41 -16.50 -32.63
N ALA A 21 -17.54 -16.74 -31.62
CA ALA A 21 -17.23 -18.04 -31.04
C ALA A 21 -16.37 -19.00 -31.90
N LEU A 22 -15.13 -18.59 -32.16
CA LEU A 22 -14.03 -19.50 -32.47
C LEU A 22 -13.35 -19.88 -31.13
N SER A 23 -13.50 -21.11 -30.68
CA SER A 23 -12.68 -21.62 -29.58
C SER A 23 -11.84 -22.79 -30.09
N PHE A 24 -10.53 -22.69 -29.88
CA PHE A 24 -9.62 -23.80 -30.09
C PHE A 24 -9.22 -24.39 -28.75
N THR A 25 -9.29 -25.70 -28.63
CA THR A 25 -8.75 -26.45 -27.51
C THR A 25 -7.65 -27.38 -28.08
N GLY A 26 -6.40 -27.13 -27.73
CA GLY A 26 -5.27 -27.99 -28.09
C GLY A 26 -3.95 -27.25 -28.31
N SER A 27 -2.86 -27.87 -28.00
CA SER A 27 -1.48 -27.39 -28.09
C SER A 27 -0.88 -27.53 -29.49
N GLN A 28 -1.54 -27.01 -30.52
CA GLN A 28 -1.02 -27.10 -31.89
C GLN A 28 -0.09 -25.95 -32.31
N PHE A 29 0.03 -24.91 -31.49
CA PHE A 29 0.84 -23.73 -31.80
C PHE A 29 1.78 -23.45 -30.66
N ASP A 30 3.03 -23.20 -31.00
CA ASP A 30 4.03 -22.72 -30.03
C ASP A 30 3.78 -21.29 -29.64
N ASP A 31 4.32 -20.90 -28.50
CA ASP A 31 4.23 -19.57 -27.94
C ASP A 31 4.79 -18.53 -28.92
N LEU A 32 4.04 -17.42 -29.12
CA LEU A 32 4.37 -16.30 -30.01
C LEU A 32 4.13 -16.52 -31.52
N ASP A 33 3.48 -17.60 -31.92
CA ASP A 33 3.12 -17.77 -33.30
C ASP A 33 2.00 -16.82 -33.73
N GLU A 34 2.22 -16.14 -34.84
CA GLU A 34 1.19 -15.39 -35.56
C GLU A 34 0.70 -16.19 -36.78
N VAL A 35 -0.58 -16.50 -36.79
CA VAL A 35 -1.21 -17.25 -37.85
C VAL A 35 -2.17 -16.39 -38.63
N ALA A 36 -2.32 -16.66 -39.91
CA ALA A 36 -3.35 -16.07 -40.72
C ALA A 36 -4.71 -16.72 -40.41
N VAL A 37 -5.73 -15.91 -40.22
CA VAL A 37 -7.11 -16.34 -40.03
C VAL A 37 -7.89 -15.99 -41.26
N GLU A 38 -8.46 -17.01 -41.88
CA GLU A 38 -9.23 -16.92 -43.12
C GLU A 38 -10.61 -17.56 -42.91
N VAL A 39 -11.59 -17.10 -43.63
CA VAL A 39 -12.98 -17.56 -43.53
C VAL A 39 -13.44 -18.17 -44.83
N SER A 40 -14.13 -19.30 -44.74
CA SER A 40 -14.82 -19.92 -45.88
C SER A 40 -16.32 -19.99 -45.60
N ALA A 41 -17.13 -19.68 -46.60
CA ALA A 41 -18.58 -19.82 -46.53
C ALA A 41 -19.09 -21.13 -47.15
N ASN A 42 -18.22 -21.88 -47.83
CA ASN A 42 -18.57 -23.10 -48.55
C ASN A 42 -17.65 -24.30 -48.23
N THR A 43 -16.83 -24.19 -47.24
CA THR A 43 -15.86 -25.21 -46.78
C THR A 43 -14.67 -25.48 -47.72
N HIS A 44 -14.59 -24.81 -48.88
CA HIS A 44 -13.54 -25.02 -49.86
C HIS A 44 -12.74 -23.75 -50.15
N ASP A 45 -13.42 -22.65 -50.41
CA ASP A 45 -12.78 -21.39 -50.82
C ASP A 45 -12.58 -20.50 -49.56
N PHE A 46 -11.34 -20.24 -49.21
CA PHE A 46 -11.00 -19.38 -48.09
C PHE A 46 -10.63 -17.96 -48.57
N THR A 47 -10.87 -16.99 -47.71
CA THR A 47 -10.37 -15.62 -47.94
C THR A 47 -8.84 -15.62 -48.01
N THR A 48 -8.27 -14.57 -48.60
CA THR A 48 -6.81 -14.41 -48.69
C THR A 48 -6.32 -13.12 -48.04
N ASP A 49 -7.15 -12.55 -47.16
CA ASP A 49 -6.86 -11.26 -46.48
C ASP A 49 -5.79 -11.40 -45.42
N ALA A 50 -5.48 -12.63 -44.98
CA ALA A 50 -4.42 -12.97 -44.03
C ALA A 50 -4.46 -12.15 -42.73
N MET A 51 -5.66 -11.98 -42.14
CA MET A 51 -5.82 -11.38 -40.86
C MET A 51 -4.99 -12.14 -39.82
N ARG A 52 -4.20 -11.42 -39.03
CA ARG A 52 -3.27 -12.03 -38.08
C ARG A 52 -3.92 -12.26 -36.71
N PHE A 53 -3.71 -13.47 -36.20
CA PHE A 53 -4.03 -13.83 -34.80
C PHE A 53 -2.75 -14.32 -34.12
N ALA A 54 -2.43 -13.74 -32.97
CA ALA A 54 -1.24 -14.08 -32.20
C ALA A 54 -1.60 -15.01 -31.04
N TYR A 55 -0.93 -16.15 -30.96
CA TYR A 55 -0.96 -17.03 -29.80
C TYR A 55 0.05 -16.50 -28.77
N ARG A 56 -0.33 -16.54 -27.49
CA ARG A 56 0.53 -16.08 -26.39
C ARG A 56 0.55 -17.14 -25.29
N ALA A 57 1.71 -17.27 -24.63
CA ALA A 57 1.83 -18.08 -23.44
C ALA A 57 0.85 -17.59 -22.38
N GLU A 58 0.40 -18.52 -21.56
CA GLU A 58 -0.44 -18.22 -20.43
C GLU A 58 0.35 -17.39 -19.38
N PRO A 59 -0.16 -16.23 -18.94
CA PRO A 59 0.53 -15.40 -17.96
C PRO A 59 0.68 -16.12 -16.63
N GLN A 60 1.84 -15.92 -15.99
CA GLN A 60 2.11 -16.43 -14.66
C GLN A 60 2.37 -15.27 -13.71
N LEU A 61 1.59 -15.16 -12.65
CA LEU A 61 1.78 -14.15 -11.61
C LEU A 61 2.76 -14.66 -10.56
N LEU A 62 3.76 -13.83 -10.20
CA LEU A 62 4.77 -14.15 -9.20
C LEU A 62 4.57 -13.35 -7.90
N THR A 63 4.43 -12.03 -8.02
CA THR A 63 4.25 -11.16 -6.85
C THR A 63 3.33 -9.98 -7.15
N ILE A 64 2.70 -9.47 -6.08
CA ILE A 64 1.96 -8.21 -6.07
C ILE A 64 2.51 -7.32 -4.96
N THR A 65 2.76 -6.03 -5.26
CA THR A 65 3.33 -5.09 -4.30
C THR A 65 2.69 -3.71 -4.41
N PRO A 66 2.13 -3.16 -3.33
CA PRO A 66 1.83 -3.84 -2.07
C PRO A 66 0.77 -4.93 -2.29
N CYS A 67 0.76 -5.94 -1.42
CA CYS A 67 -0.24 -7.01 -1.48
C CYS A 67 -1.51 -6.68 -0.66
N THR A 68 -1.60 -5.46 -0.12
CA THR A 68 -2.78 -4.98 0.61
C THR A 68 -3.09 -3.53 0.27
N GLY A 69 -4.37 -3.15 0.38
CA GLY A 69 -4.85 -1.79 0.13
C GLY A 69 -6.11 -1.43 0.91
N SER A 70 -6.45 -0.15 0.89
CA SER A 70 -7.65 0.36 1.53
C SER A 70 -8.94 -0.17 0.88
N VAL A 71 -9.97 -0.45 1.70
CA VAL A 71 -11.32 -0.76 1.22
C VAL A 71 -11.94 0.37 0.39
N LEU A 72 -11.44 1.59 0.53
CA LEU A 72 -11.86 2.74 -0.27
C LEU A 72 -11.29 2.70 -1.70
N GLY A 73 -10.33 1.81 -1.97
CA GLY A 73 -9.62 1.73 -3.24
C GLY A 73 -8.44 2.69 -3.30
N VAL A 74 -8.06 3.10 -4.53
CA VAL A 74 -6.96 4.03 -4.88
C VAL A 74 -5.55 3.54 -4.61
N THR A 75 -5.34 2.38 -4.00
CA THR A 75 -4.00 1.79 -3.82
C THR A 75 -3.41 1.44 -5.18
N ASN A 76 -2.25 2.01 -5.48
CA ASN A 76 -1.47 1.65 -6.65
C ASN A 76 -0.68 0.36 -6.35
N PHE A 77 -0.78 -0.63 -7.21
CA PHE A 77 -0.02 -1.86 -7.06
C PHE A 77 0.70 -2.25 -8.34
N SER A 78 1.77 -3.01 -8.20
CA SER A 78 2.50 -3.63 -9.29
C SER A 78 2.39 -5.15 -9.23
N LEU A 79 2.10 -5.76 -10.37
CA LEU A 79 2.14 -7.21 -10.58
C LEU A 79 3.39 -7.56 -11.36
N VAL A 80 4.21 -8.45 -10.83
CA VAL A 80 5.37 -9.01 -11.51
C VAL A 80 5.07 -10.46 -11.86
N GLY A 81 5.46 -10.85 -13.06
CA GLY A 81 5.20 -12.19 -13.56
C GLY A 81 6.02 -12.55 -14.78
N SER A 82 5.57 -13.55 -15.51
CA SER A 82 6.08 -13.92 -16.83
C SER A 82 4.96 -14.00 -17.83
N ALA A 83 5.31 -13.86 -19.12
CA ALA A 83 4.35 -13.86 -20.23
C ALA A 83 3.21 -12.82 -20.08
N LEU A 84 3.48 -11.69 -19.44
CA LEU A 84 2.49 -10.63 -19.25
C LEU A 84 2.37 -9.68 -20.45
N ARG A 85 3.17 -9.89 -21.49
CA ARG A 85 3.27 -8.99 -22.67
C ARG A 85 2.45 -9.44 -23.86
N GLY A 86 2.21 -8.49 -24.74
CA GLY A 86 1.66 -8.75 -26.08
C GLY A 86 0.15 -8.97 -26.13
N GLY A 87 -0.55 -8.69 -25.05
CA GLY A 87 -2.01 -8.75 -25.04
C GLY A 87 -2.66 -7.63 -25.86
N SER A 88 -3.81 -7.93 -26.44
CA SER A 88 -4.62 -6.95 -27.19
C SER A 88 -5.45 -6.04 -26.26
N ASP A 89 -5.80 -6.53 -25.07
CA ASP A 89 -6.54 -5.81 -24.02
C ASP A 89 -6.17 -6.43 -22.66
N SER A 90 -5.11 -5.90 -22.04
CA SER A 90 -4.61 -6.40 -20.77
C SER A 90 -5.43 -5.84 -19.62
N ARG A 91 -5.99 -6.73 -18.82
CA ARG A 91 -6.81 -6.39 -17.64
C ARG A 91 -6.40 -7.20 -16.42
N ILE A 92 -6.51 -6.56 -15.27
CA ILE A 92 -6.37 -7.20 -13.96
C ILE A 92 -7.76 -7.30 -13.35
N MET A 93 -8.09 -8.44 -12.79
CA MET A 93 -9.34 -8.67 -12.08
C MET A 93 -9.04 -8.91 -10.61
N LEU A 94 -9.68 -8.13 -9.74
CA LEU A 94 -9.68 -8.32 -8.28
C LEU A 94 -11.08 -8.77 -7.87
N SER A 95 -11.23 -10.04 -7.52
CA SER A 95 -12.54 -10.68 -7.36
C SER A 95 -13.40 -10.52 -8.61
N ASN A 96 -14.48 -9.73 -8.55
CA ASN A 96 -15.38 -9.46 -9.68
C ASN A 96 -15.15 -8.07 -10.33
N ALA A 97 -14.25 -7.27 -9.78
CA ALA A 97 -13.93 -5.95 -10.33
C ALA A 97 -12.76 -6.04 -11.32
N THR A 98 -12.95 -5.48 -12.51
CA THR A 98 -11.92 -5.44 -13.55
C THR A 98 -11.32 -4.06 -13.65
N VAL A 99 -10.00 -3.97 -13.63
CA VAL A 99 -9.26 -2.73 -13.84
C VAL A 99 -8.37 -2.84 -15.07
N HIS A 100 -8.20 -1.73 -15.79
CA HIS A 100 -7.25 -1.69 -16.89
C HIS A 100 -5.82 -1.75 -16.36
N ALA A 101 -5.01 -2.60 -16.97
CA ALA A 101 -3.59 -2.71 -16.65
C ALA A 101 -2.77 -1.71 -17.48
N SER A 102 -1.88 -1.00 -16.82
CA SER A 102 -0.88 -0.17 -17.49
C SER A 102 0.48 -0.86 -17.47
N TRP A 103 1.16 -0.85 -18.60
CA TRP A 103 2.50 -1.44 -18.73
C TRP A 103 3.58 -0.48 -18.24
N VAL A 104 4.54 -1.01 -17.46
CA VAL A 104 5.80 -0.31 -17.19
C VAL A 104 6.97 -1.24 -17.47
N TYR A 105 7.87 -0.78 -18.33
CA TYR A 105 9.13 -1.47 -18.59
C TYR A 105 10.15 -1.10 -17.50
N GLN A 106 10.31 -1.94 -16.50
CA GLN A 106 11.36 -1.82 -15.49
C GLN A 106 12.26 -3.07 -15.45
N GLY A 107 12.68 -3.55 -16.61
CA GLY A 107 13.58 -4.71 -16.71
C GLY A 107 12.92 -6.08 -16.49
N GLY A 108 11.60 -6.14 -16.40
CA GLY A 108 10.80 -7.37 -16.24
C GLY A 108 9.37 -7.20 -16.75
N ASP A 109 8.61 -8.28 -16.71
CA ASP A 109 7.18 -8.26 -17.04
C ASP A 109 6.40 -7.73 -15.82
N THR A 110 6.10 -6.43 -15.85
CA THR A 110 5.37 -5.76 -14.77
C THR A 110 4.13 -5.07 -15.31
N LEU A 111 3.01 -5.29 -14.65
CA LEU A 111 1.75 -4.58 -14.87
C LEU A 111 1.43 -3.70 -13.66
N LEU A 112 0.96 -2.51 -13.91
CA LEU A 112 0.45 -1.61 -12.89
C LEU A 112 -1.06 -1.60 -12.89
N GLY A 113 -1.64 -1.55 -11.71
CA GLY A 113 -3.06 -1.41 -11.50
C GLY A 113 -3.37 -0.52 -10.32
N VAL A 114 -4.62 -0.07 -10.24
CA VAL A 114 -5.16 0.65 -9.09
C VAL A 114 -6.28 -0.18 -8.50
N ALA A 115 -6.21 -0.48 -7.21
CA ALA A 115 -7.24 -1.26 -6.54
C ALA A 115 -8.59 -0.51 -6.58
N PRO A 116 -9.67 -1.14 -7.04
CA PRO A 116 -10.99 -0.54 -7.00
C PRO A 116 -11.53 -0.52 -5.57
N PRO A 117 -12.49 0.35 -5.23
CA PRO A 117 -13.15 0.31 -3.94
C PRO A 117 -13.91 -1.01 -3.77
N LEU A 118 -13.81 -1.59 -2.57
CA LEU A 118 -14.47 -2.87 -2.28
C LEU A 118 -16.01 -2.75 -2.14
N GLY A 119 -16.51 -1.55 -1.81
CA GLY A 119 -17.94 -1.30 -1.59
C GLY A 119 -18.49 -1.87 -0.27
N SER A 120 -17.63 -2.40 0.58
CA SER A 120 -17.95 -2.87 1.94
C SER A 120 -16.86 -2.45 2.91
N ASN A 121 -17.23 -2.31 4.19
CA ASN A 121 -16.29 -1.94 5.25
C ASN A 121 -15.86 -3.19 6.03
N THR A 122 -15.22 -4.13 5.33
CA THR A 122 -14.74 -5.39 5.91
C THR A 122 -13.36 -5.72 5.37
N THR A 123 -12.49 -6.22 6.22
CA THR A 123 -11.20 -6.79 5.81
C THR A 123 -11.45 -8.11 5.09
N VAL A 124 -10.92 -8.25 3.87
CA VAL A 124 -11.09 -9.45 3.05
C VAL A 124 -9.90 -9.65 2.11
N PHE A 125 -9.59 -10.89 1.80
CA PHE A 125 -8.67 -11.24 0.73
C PHE A 125 -9.46 -11.56 -0.54
N VAL A 126 -9.01 -11.05 -1.67
CA VAL A 126 -9.59 -11.28 -2.98
C VAL A 126 -8.55 -11.88 -3.91
N ASN A 127 -8.98 -12.79 -4.76
CA ASN A 127 -8.10 -13.38 -5.77
C ASN A 127 -7.79 -12.35 -6.87
N VAL A 128 -6.51 -12.29 -7.24
CA VAL A 128 -5.99 -11.46 -8.33
C VAL A 128 -5.72 -12.33 -9.53
N SER A 129 -6.26 -11.95 -10.66
CA SER A 129 -6.02 -12.60 -11.94
C SER A 129 -5.75 -11.58 -13.04
N VAL A 130 -5.05 -12.02 -14.09
CA VAL A 130 -4.72 -11.19 -15.24
C VAL A 130 -5.22 -11.86 -16.53
N GLY A 131 -5.78 -11.07 -17.41
CA GLY A 131 -6.17 -11.48 -18.76
C GLY A 131 -5.51 -10.57 -19.79
N LEU A 132 -4.90 -11.15 -20.81
CA LEU A 132 -4.22 -10.41 -21.87
C LEU A 132 -5.16 -9.99 -23.02
N ASN A 133 -6.37 -10.53 -23.05
CA ASN A 133 -7.38 -10.27 -24.07
C ASN A 133 -8.76 -9.95 -23.47
N ALA A 134 -8.81 -9.62 -22.21
CA ALA A 134 -10.03 -9.34 -21.44
C ALA A 134 -11.07 -10.49 -21.40
N GLN A 135 -10.68 -11.71 -21.75
CA GLN A 135 -11.57 -12.87 -21.78
C GLN A 135 -11.09 -14.03 -20.92
N GLN A 136 -9.85 -14.50 -21.14
CA GLN A 136 -9.24 -15.55 -20.33
C GLN A 136 -8.40 -14.91 -19.23
N PHE A 137 -8.72 -15.24 -17.98
CA PHE A 137 -8.01 -14.75 -16.81
C PHE A 137 -7.30 -15.90 -16.10
N THR A 138 -6.02 -15.68 -15.82
CA THR A 138 -5.18 -16.58 -15.03
C THR A 138 -4.85 -15.88 -13.72
N GLY A 139 -5.01 -16.57 -12.60
CA GLY A 139 -4.85 -16.04 -11.27
C GLY A 139 -3.90 -16.87 -10.41
N GLY A 140 -3.77 -16.49 -9.14
CA GLY A 140 -2.99 -17.23 -8.16
C GLY A 140 -2.39 -16.40 -7.04
N LEU A 141 -2.62 -15.09 -7.04
CA LEU A 141 -2.21 -14.19 -5.95
C LEU A 141 -3.44 -13.66 -5.21
N ASP A 142 -3.26 -13.38 -3.93
CA ASP A 142 -4.27 -12.74 -3.11
C ASP A 142 -3.90 -11.27 -2.85
N PHE A 143 -4.90 -10.40 -2.89
CA PHE A 143 -4.82 -9.01 -2.46
C PHE A 143 -5.73 -8.79 -1.26
N GLY A 144 -5.17 -8.27 -0.16
CA GLY A 144 -5.91 -8.00 1.06
C GLY A 144 -6.49 -6.58 1.05
N TYR A 145 -7.77 -6.44 1.32
CA TYR A 145 -8.35 -5.15 1.64
C TYR A 145 -8.40 -4.96 3.16
N PHE A 146 -7.93 -3.81 3.64
CA PHE A 146 -8.01 -3.41 5.04
C PHE A 146 -8.90 -2.18 5.21
N ILE A 147 -9.53 -2.06 6.38
CA ILE A 147 -10.24 -0.84 6.80
C ILE A 147 -9.21 0.23 7.12
N ASP A 148 -9.46 1.46 6.71
CA ASP A 148 -8.51 2.56 6.95
C ASP A 148 -8.27 2.75 8.45
N PRO A 149 -7.01 2.79 8.89
CA PRO A 149 -6.67 2.89 10.29
C PRO A 149 -7.05 4.26 10.86
N ARG A 150 -7.52 4.24 12.11
CA ARG A 150 -7.79 5.44 12.88
C ARG A 150 -6.89 5.50 14.09
N VAL A 151 -6.20 6.63 14.27
CA VAL A 151 -5.41 6.91 15.47
C VAL A 151 -6.24 7.78 16.40
N ASP A 152 -6.41 7.34 17.63
CA ASP A 152 -7.19 8.02 18.68
C ASP A 152 -6.28 8.68 19.74
N GLU A 153 -5.09 8.11 19.97
CA GLU A 153 -4.15 8.60 20.99
C GLU A 153 -2.69 8.42 20.56
N VAL A 154 -1.84 9.35 20.98
CA VAL A 154 -0.39 9.34 20.78
C VAL A 154 0.29 9.45 22.14
N SER A 155 1.07 8.45 22.56
CA SER A 155 1.74 8.44 23.87
C SER A 155 3.20 7.94 23.77
N PRO A 156 4.19 8.72 24.24
CA PRO A 156 4.07 10.14 24.62
C PRO A 156 3.73 11.03 23.42
N SER A 157 3.13 12.19 23.67
CA SER A 157 2.80 13.19 22.64
C SER A 157 3.93 14.16 22.37
N THR A 158 5.08 14.00 23.04
CA THR A 158 6.26 14.85 22.89
C THR A 158 7.54 14.03 22.81
N GLY A 159 8.57 14.56 22.14
CA GLY A 159 9.88 13.90 22.04
C GLY A 159 11.00 14.85 21.69
N SER A 160 12.24 14.45 22.01
CA SER A 160 13.42 15.23 21.72
C SER A 160 13.78 15.24 20.24
N VAL A 161 14.31 16.37 19.75
CA VAL A 161 14.90 16.52 18.41
C VAL A 161 16.00 15.49 18.12
N LEU A 162 16.61 14.90 19.13
CA LEU A 162 17.59 13.81 18.95
C LEU A 162 16.96 12.53 18.43
N GLY A 163 15.63 12.43 18.46
CA GLY A 163 14.89 11.24 18.03
C GLY A 163 14.98 10.10 19.03
N GLY A 164 14.56 8.91 18.57
CA GLY A 164 14.64 7.67 19.36
C GLY A 164 13.51 7.46 20.36
N THR A 165 12.67 8.45 20.64
CA THR A 165 11.48 8.28 21.48
C THR A 165 10.59 7.20 20.88
N LEU A 166 10.25 6.19 21.69
CA LEU A 166 9.29 5.17 21.30
C LEU A 166 7.87 5.72 21.54
N VAL A 167 7.13 5.86 20.48
CA VAL A 167 5.78 6.43 20.48
C VAL A 167 4.79 5.30 20.25
N THR A 168 3.84 5.16 21.16
CA THR A 168 2.71 4.26 21.01
C THR A 168 1.54 5.04 20.43
N LEU A 169 1.02 4.55 19.33
CA LEU A 169 -0.21 5.03 18.70
C LEU A 169 -1.32 4.04 19.01
N SER A 170 -2.37 4.52 19.67
CA SER A 170 -3.55 3.71 20.00
C SER A 170 -4.71 4.13 19.12
N GLY A 171 -5.53 3.16 18.73
CA GLY A 171 -6.66 3.43 17.83
C GLY A 171 -7.40 2.18 17.40
N SER A 172 -7.88 2.15 16.17
CA SER A 172 -8.60 1.01 15.62
C SER A 172 -8.12 0.67 14.22
N ASP A 173 -8.43 -0.56 13.79
CA ASP A 173 -8.23 -1.06 12.44
C ASP A 173 -6.75 -1.08 11.99
N PHE A 174 -5.82 -1.35 12.91
CA PHE A 174 -4.39 -1.46 12.60
C PHE A 174 -3.99 -2.85 12.06
N SER A 175 -4.95 -3.71 11.75
CA SER A 175 -4.71 -5.06 11.22
C SER A 175 -4.85 -5.13 9.70
N GLY A 176 -4.32 -6.21 9.11
CA GLY A 176 -4.50 -6.51 7.68
C GLY A 176 -3.55 -5.78 6.74
N GLY A 177 -2.56 -5.06 7.26
CA GLY A 177 -1.55 -4.39 6.45
C GLY A 177 -0.40 -5.30 6.02
N SER A 178 0.35 -4.86 5.01
CA SER A 178 1.55 -5.52 4.51
C SER A 178 2.84 -4.74 4.79
N VAL A 179 2.75 -3.41 4.94
CA VAL A 179 3.88 -2.52 5.21
C VAL A 179 3.43 -1.41 6.15
N TYR A 180 3.81 -1.55 7.42
CA TYR A 180 3.43 -0.61 8.45
C TYR A 180 4.40 0.56 8.54
N ARG A 181 3.87 1.79 8.45
CA ARG A 181 4.65 3.02 8.55
C ARG A 181 3.98 4.07 9.40
N CYS A 182 4.83 4.86 10.10
CA CYS A 182 4.41 6.09 10.75
C CYS A 182 4.96 7.29 10.00
N ARG A 183 4.21 8.38 10.01
CA ARG A 183 4.62 9.65 9.42
C ARG A 183 4.51 10.74 10.47
N PHE A 184 5.64 11.44 10.73
CA PHE A 184 5.70 12.63 11.58
C PHE A 184 5.89 13.86 10.69
N GLY A 185 4.80 14.54 10.33
CA GLY A 185 4.80 15.53 9.24
C GLY A 185 5.15 14.86 7.91
N ASP A 186 6.30 15.22 7.32
CA ASP A 186 6.77 14.64 6.05
C ASP A 186 7.77 13.49 6.26
N THR A 187 8.16 13.19 7.49
CA THR A 187 9.20 12.19 7.77
C THR A 187 8.60 10.84 8.10
N LEU A 188 9.03 9.82 7.34
CA LEU A 188 8.59 8.44 7.48
C LEU A 188 9.50 7.65 8.41
N THR A 189 8.92 6.73 9.17
CA THR A 189 9.63 5.70 9.94
C THR A 189 8.84 4.41 9.90
N ASP A 190 9.53 3.29 10.08
CA ASP A 190 8.85 2.00 10.17
C ASP A 190 8.04 1.91 11.47
N ALA A 191 6.90 1.26 11.37
CA ALA A 191 6.06 0.93 12.50
C ALA A 191 6.10 -0.57 12.78
N SER A 192 5.95 -0.94 14.04
CA SER A 192 5.80 -2.33 14.48
C SER A 192 4.49 -2.50 15.24
N VAL A 193 3.83 -3.63 15.01
CA VAL A 193 2.64 -4.01 15.77
C VAL A 193 3.07 -4.51 17.14
N SER A 194 2.43 -4.06 18.19
CA SER A 194 2.70 -4.50 19.57
C SER A 194 1.76 -5.62 19.98
N GLY A 195 2.24 -6.85 20.01
CA GLY A 195 1.46 -8.02 20.42
C GLY A 195 0.45 -8.52 19.41
N ASP A 196 -0.56 -9.25 19.86
CA ASP A 196 -1.64 -9.84 19.03
C ASP A 196 -2.74 -8.83 18.65
N ILE A 197 -2.47 -7.55 18.71
CA ILE A 197 -3.52 -6.56 18.86
C ILE A 197 -3.56 -5.58 17.70
N SER A 198 -4.75 -5.40 17.20
CA SER A 198 -5.14 -4.49 16.15
C SER A 198 -5.22 -3.01 16.56
N ASP A 199 -4.89 -2.66 17.81
CA ASP A 199 -5.18 -1.34 18.40
C ASP A 199 -3.94 -0.53 18.81
N HIS A 200 -2.71 -1.08 18.66
CA HIS A 200 -1.49 -0.38 19.04
C HIS A 200 -0.39 -0.57 18.00
N LEU A 201 0.19 0.55 17.58
CA LEU A 201 1.39 0.58 16.76
C LEU A 201 2.51 1.31 17.52
N LEU A 202 3.72 0.78 17.40
CA LEU A 202 4.93 1.39 17.94
C LEU A 202 5.74 2.03 16.84
N CYS A 203 6.03 3.30 16.98
CA CYS A 203 6.82 4.10 16.07
C CYS A 203 8.03 4.68 16.80
N ARG A 204 9.17 4.69 16.18
CA ARG A 204 10.35 5.37 16.72
C ARG A 204 10.46 6.75 16.11
N LEU A 205 10.52 7.79 16.94
CA LEU A 205 10.68 9.18 16.48
C LEU A 205 11.99 9.32 15.67
N PRO A 206 11.94 9.79 14.43
CA PRO A 206 13.14 10.10 13.65
C PRO A 206 13.95 11.24 14.30
N PRO A 207 15.27 11.25 14.14
CA PRO A 207 16.10 12.37 14.60
C PRO A 207 15.95 13.60 13.69
N GLN A 208 16.37 14.77 14.23
CA GLN A 208 16.48 16.03 13.48
C GLN A 208 15.16 16.57 12.90
N LEU A 209 14.05 16.20 13.49
CA LEU A 209 12.78 16.82 13.13
C LEU A 209 12.76 18.27 13.60
N PRO A 210 12.15 19.20 12.85
CA PRO A 210 11.96 20.58 13.29
C PRO A 210 11.17 20.67 14.60
N VAL A 211 11.56 21.62 15.46
CA VAL A 211 10.92 21.90 16.75
C VAL A 211 9.60 22.62 16.53
N THR A 212 8.61 21.89 16.04
CA THR A 212 7.25 22.36 15.78
C THR A 212 6.27 21.21 15.92
N PRO A 213 4.99 21.46 16.27
CA PRO A 213 3.95 20.44 16.24
C PRO A 213 3.82 19.81 14.84
N ARG A 214 3.69 18.49 14.78
CA ARG A 214 3.60 17.72 13.54
C ARG A 214 2.45 16.74 13.60
N ALA A 215 1.71 16.62 12.52
CA ALA A 215 0.73 15.56 12.40
C ALA A 215 1.40 14.19 12.48
N VAL A 216 0.76 13.28 13.22
CA VAL A 216 1.17 11.87 13.30
C VAL A 216 0.11 11.03 12.60
N GLU A 217 0.55 10.25 11.65
CA GLU A 217 -0.30 9.42 10.82
C GLU A 217 0.32 8.05 10.63
N VAL A 218 -0.50 7.06 10.32
CA VAL A 218 -0.09 5.68 10.09
C VAL A 218 -0.54 5.20 8.72
N SER A 219 0.24 4.30 8.14
CA SER A 219 -0.11 3.58 6.94
C SER A 219 0.09 2.08 7.16
N LEU A 220 -0.80 1.28 6.59
CA LEU A 220 -0.73 -0.18 6.64
C LEU A 220 -0.13 -0.82 5.38
N ASN A 221 0.08 -0.03 4.33
CA ASN A 221 0.69 -0.50 3.07
C ASN A 221 1.78 0.44 2.52
N GLY A 222 2.13 1.49 3.28
CA GLY A 222 3.13 2.47 2.90
C GLY A 222 2.67 3.53 1.89
N GLN A 223 1.40 3.54 1.49
CA GLN A 223 0.83 4.49 0.52
C GLN A 223 -0.25 5.38 1.12
N GLU A 224 -1.35 4.80 1.56
CA GLU A 224 -2.45 5.54 2.20
C GLU A 224 -2.14 5.74 3.68
N PHE A 225 -2.30 6.99 4.15
CA PHE A 225 -2.08 7.38 5.54
C PHE A 225 -3.39 7.81 6.19
N SER A 226 -3.52 7.51 7.49
CA SER A 226 -4.62 8.02 8.31
C SER A 226 -4.62 9.55 8.33
N SER A 227 -5.74 10.16 8.73
CA SER A 227 -5.88 11.61 8.81
C SER A 227 -6.52 12.01 10.14
N SER A 228 -5.99 11.50 11.25
CA SER A 228 -6.57 11.68 12.60
C SER A 228 -6.40 13.09 13.18
N GLY A 229 -5.51 13.91 12.60
CA GLY A 229 -5.27 15.29 13.06
C GLY A 229 -4.52 15.40 14.39
N LEU A 230 -4.01 14.29 14.94
CA LEU A 230 -3.25 14.28 16.17
C LEU A 230 -1.86 14.88 15.96
N LEU A 231 -1.38 15.62 16.95
CA LEU A 231 -0.11 16.30 16.86
C LEU A 231 0.91 15.69 17.82
N PHE A 232 2.15 15.61 17.35
CA PHE A 232 3.33 15.30 18.16
C PHE A 232 4.21 16.54 18.23
N VAL A 233 4.67 16.89 19.43
CA VAL A 233 5.50 18.07 19.65
C VAL A 233 6.95 17.65 19.80
N VAL A 234 7.81 18.15 18.92
CA VAL A 234 9.26 17.98 19.02
C VAL A 234 9.85 19.13 19.79
N TYR A 235 10.70 18.84 20.77
CA TYR A 235 11.38 19.85 21.58
C TYR A 235 12.90 19.73 21.47
N ASP A 236 13.60 20.87 21.65
CA ASP A 236 15.05 20.89 21.75
C ASP A 236 15.54 20.16 23.02
N THR A 237 16.73 19.61 22.95
CA THR A 237 17.32 18.92 24.11
C THR A 237 17.56 19.90 25.26
N PRO A 238 16.98 19.68 26.42
CA PRO A 238 17.23 20.53 27.59
C PRO A 238 18.69 20.45 28.02
N LEU A 239 19.32 21.60 28.21
CA LEU A 239 20.70 21.73 28.65
C LEU A 239 20.73 22.24 30.10
N PRO A 240 21.07 21.38 31.07
CA PRO A 240 21.28 21.83 32.46
C PRO A 240 22.41 22.87 32.54
N SER A 241 22.12 24.02 33.14
CA SER A 241 23.08 25.13 33.22
C SER A 241 23.56 25.39 34.63
N SER A 242 22.71 25.15 35.63
CA SER A 242 23.10 25.26 37.05
C SER A 242 22.30 24.31 37.92
N LEU A 243 22.87 23.99 39.06
CA LEU A 243 22.28 23.09 40.06
C LEU A 243 22.47 23.72 41.45
N SER A 244 21.37 23.83 42.20
CA SER A 244 21.43 24.39 43.54
C SER A 244 20.46 23.66 44.51
N PRO A 245 20.96 23.19 45.66
CA PRO A 245 22.37 23.06 46.04
C PRO A 245 23.10 22.00 45.19
N SER A 246 24.42 22.12 45.10
CA SER A 246 25.27 21.18 44.34
C SER A 246 25.73 19.98 45.15
N SER A 247 25.33 19.90 46.43
CA SER A 247 25.67 18.81 47.36
C SER A 247 24.52 18.54 48.33
N GLY A 248 24.51 17.33 48.89
CA GLY A 248 23.55 16.90 49.88
C GLY A 248 24.04 15.69 50.65
N PRO A 249 23.33 15.27 51.72
CA PRO A 249 23.69 14.10 52.50
C PRO A 249 23.54 12.83 51.71
N SER A 250 24.34 11.80 52.03
CA SER A 250 24.31 10.47 51.36
C SER A 250 22.97 9.76 51.52
N GLU A 251 22.21 10.07 52.58
CA GLU A 251 20.89 9.53 52.85
C GLU A 251 19.78 10.14 51.98
N GLY A 252 20.11 11.15 51.18
CA GLY A 252 19.16 11.83 50.28
C GLY A 252 18.29 12.88 50.95
N GLY A 253 17.12 13.17 50.37
CA GLY A 253 16.15 14.13 50.92
C GLY A 253 16.42 15.59 50.57
N THR A 254 17.52 15.93 49.88
CA THR A 254 17.80 17.30 49.45
C THR A 254 16.90 17.67 48.25
N LEU A 255 16.14 18.75 48.39
CA LEU A 255 15.44 19.36 47.26
C LEU A 255 16.44 20.15 46.41
N VAL A 256 16.60 19.76 45.20
CA VAL A 256 17.55 20.33 44.24
C VAL A 256 16.79 21.09 43.14
N GLN A 257 17.19 22.33 42.92
CA GLN A 257 16.71 23.14 41.78
C GLN A 257 17.73 23.11 40.64
N MET A 258 17.25 22.87 39.44
CA MET A 258 18.06 22.83 38.22
C MET A 258 17.56 23.90 37.25
N GLN A 259 18.46 24.75 36.81
CA GLN A 259 18.17 25.65 35.68
C GLN A 259 18.52 24.96 34.38
N VAL A 260 17.62 25.08 33.40
CA VAL A 260 17.75 24.45 32.09
C VAL A 260 17.66 25.53 31.01
N GLN A 261 18.47 25.38 29.98
CA GLN A 261 18.49 26.25 28.78
C GLN A 261 18.24 25.40 27.52
N GLY A 262 17.93 26.07 26.43
CA GLY A 262 17.86 25.44 25.10
C GLY A 262 16.55 24.71 24.77
N ALA A 263 15.66 24.51 25.73
CA ALA A 263 14.36 23.87 25.48
C ALA A 263 13.24 24.60 26.22
N ASP A 264 12.06 24.62 25.58
CA ASP A 264 10.83 25.01 26.26
C ASP A 264 10.28 23.82 27.06
N LEU A 265 10.46 23.85 28.39
CA LEU A 265 9.97 22.79 29.25
C LEU A 265 8.46 22.86 29.50
N SER A 266 7.78 23.96 29.15
CA SER A 266 6.34 24.11 29.41
C SER A 266 5.48 23.09 28.62
N ILE A 267 6.04 22.52 27.55
CA ILE A 267 5.37 21.53 26.71
C ILE A 267 5.46 20.09 27.21
N GLY A 268 6.31 19.86 28.25
CA GLY A 268 6.48 18.54 28.86
C GLY A 268 5.30 18.18 29.79
N SER A 269 5.00 16.89 29.89
CA SER A 269 3.96 16.37 30.77
C SER A 269 4.53 15.60 31.99
N HIS A 270 5.74 15.05 31.84
CA HIS A 270 6.40 14.26 32.90
C HIS A 270 7.88 14.57 32.91
N TYR A 271 8.35 15.10 34.05
CA TYR A 271 9.74 15.48 34.21
C TYR A 271 10.45 14.48 35.12
N LEU A 272 11.61 14.06 34.69
CA LEU A 272 12.46 13.13 35.44
C LEU A 272 13.87 13.69 35.50
N CYS A 273 14.49 13.61 36.69
CA CYS A 273 15.90 13.84 36.86
C CYS A 273 16.62 12.53 37.15
N ARG A 274 17.80 12.36 36.60
CA ARG A 274 18.62 11.18 36.82
C ARG A 274 19.92 11.55 37.53
N PHE A 275 20.14 10.98 38.70
CA PHE A 275 21.39 11.07 39.47
C PHE A 275 22.10 9.72 39.29
N ALA A 276 23.09 9.68 38.40
CA ALA A 276 23.77 8.45 37.97
C ALA A 276 22.78 7.38 37.50
N VAL A 277 22.46 6.40 38.34
CA VAL A 277 21.53 5.31 38.02
C VAL A 277 20.14 5.50 38.62
N VAL A 278 19.97 6.49 39.54
CA VAL A 278 18.71 6.74 40.24
C VAL A 278 17.89 7.79 39.47
N VAL A 279 16.64 7.45 39.18
CA VAL A 279 15.68 8.34 38.52
C VAL A 279 14.67 8.82 39.56
N VAL A 280 14.43 10.11 39.58
CA VAL A 280 13.46 10.76 40.52
C VAL A 280 12.50 11.64 39.69
N ASN A 281 11.28 11.78 40.20
CA ASN A 281 10.30 12.71 39.62
C ASN A 281 10.76 14.14 39.86
N ALA A 282 10.52 15.01 38.91
CA ALA A 282 10.75 16.44 38.99
C ALA A 282 9.45 17.19 38.62
N THR A 283 9.38 18.44 39.04
CA THR A 283 8.29 19.36 38.70
C THR A 283 8.88 20.58 37.99
N TYR A 284 8.18 21.05 36.98
CA TYR A 284 8.47 22.34 36.34
C TYR A 284 7.88 23.47 37.20
N ALA A 285 8.67 24.50 37.47
CA ALA A 285 8.29 25.64 38.31
C ALA A 285 8.56 26.96 37.57
#